data_58411659436c2a31ad3fed54db8a0089
#
_entry.id   58411659436c2a31ad3fed54db8a0089
#
_cell.length_a   1.000
_cell.length_b   1.000
_cell.length_c   1.000
_cell.angle_alpha   90.00
_cell.angle_beta   90.00
_cell.angle_gamma   90.00
#
_symmetry.space_group_name_H-M   'P 1'
#
loop_
_entity.id
_entity.type
_entity.pdbx_description
1 polymer ?
#
loop_
_entity_poly.entity_id
_entity_poly.type
_entity_poly.pdbx_seq_one_letter_code
_entity_poly.pdbx_strand_id
1 'polypeptide(L)'
;MDALTYMDLPNTSDVEFKRKVRISTGNFQNLQLFWTMLFRFNGVAFAFWSHKAIRWIGPFILITLLGLSFFLQDKNSIYKLAFYSQLVLVCTPIFNYFSEKLQIHLKLLKFAAHFYLMNLGVLVGFFRFCKGVKNNVWQPTQR
;
A
#
# COMPACT_ATOMS: atom_id res chain seq x y z
N MET A 1 -2.83 34.40 21.92
CA MET A 1 -3.23 33.06 22.38
C MET A 1 -2.79 32.08 21.28
N ASP A 2 -1.62 31.50 21.43
CA ASP A 2 -1.07 30.58 20.46
C ASP A 2 -1.63 29.19 20.75
N ALA A 3 -2.52 28.74 19.89
CA ALA A 3 -3.06 27.38 19.96
C ALA A 3 -2.02 26.38 19.46
N LEU A 4 -1.16 25.91 20.37
CA LEU A 4 -0.27 24.80 20.13
C LEU A 4 -1.08 23.52 20.00
N THR A 5 -1.37 23.11 18.76
CA THR A 5 -1.98 21.81 18.49
C THR A 5 -0.89 20.74 18.55
N TYR A 6 -0.74 20.09 19.70
CA TYR A 6 0.06 18.88 19.81
C TYR A 6 -0.67 17.75 19.10
N MET A 7 -0.23 17.42 17.89
CA MET A 7 -0.61 16.18 17.23
C MET A 7 0.30 15.06 17.75
N ASP A 8 -0.03 14.47 18.88
CA ASP A 8 0.51 13.19 19.29
C ASP A 8 -0.08 12.11 18.35
N LEU A 9 0.62 11.86 17.27
CA LEU A 9 0.32 10.73 16.40
C LEU A 9 0.96 9.50 17.02
N PRO A 10 0.16 8.51 17.51
CA PRO A 10 0.70 7.21 17.84
C PRO A 10 1.20 6.58 16.54
N ASN A 11 2.50 6.70 16.30
CA ASN A 11 3.17 6.33 15.07
C ASN A 11 3.51 4.82 15.08
N THR A 12 2.55 3.98 15.46
CA THR A 12 2.69 2.54 15.36
C THR A 12 2.28 2.08 13.97
N SER A 13 3.08 1.23 13.36
CA SER A 13 2.83 0.65 12.02
C SER A 13 1.42 0.07 11.89
N ASP A 14 0.86 -0.46 12.97
CA ASP A 14 -0.49 -1.01 13.01
C ASP A 14 -1.59 0.06 12.81
N VAL A 15 -1.43 1.21 13.44
CA VAL A 15 -2.38 2.33 13.30
C VAL A 15 -2.35 2.88 11.89
N GLU A 16 -1.15 3.05 11.32
CA GLU A 16 -0.98 3.48 9.94
C GLU A 16 -1.55 2.46 8.94
N PHE A 17 -1.35 1.17 9.17
CA PHE A 17 -1.91 0.12 8.35
C PHE A 17 -3.45 0.13 8.36
N LYS A 18 -4.08 0.16 9.54
CA LYS A 18 -5.54 0.24 9.67
C LYS A 18 -6.10 1.49 9.01
N ARG A 19 -5.44 2.63 9.19
CA ARG A 19 -5.77 3.89 8.53
C ARG A 19 -5.67 3.76 7.01
N LYS A 20 -4.61 3.12 6.50
CA LYS A 20 -4.39 2.90 5.07
C LYS A 20 -5.47 2.01 4.46
N VAL A 21 -5.83 0.91 5.12
CA VAL A 21 -6.92 0.02 4.69
C VAL A 21 -8.23 0.79 4.55
N ARG A 22 -8.59 1.60 5.55
CA ARG A 22 -9.82 2.40 5.53
C ARG A 22 -9.83 3.42 4.39
N ILE A 23 -8.73 4.19 4.24
CA ILE A 23 -8.59 5.18 3.17
C ILE A 23 -8.67 4.51 1.80
N SER A 24 -8.01 3.37 1.63
CA SER A 24 -8.01 2.63 0.37
C SER A 24 -9.41 2.11 0.02
N THR A 25 -10.16 1.61 0.99
CA THR A 25 -11.55 1.19 0.78
C THR A 25 -12.41 2.35 0.26
N GLY A 26 -12.32 3.54 0.87
CA GLY A 26 -13.03 4.74 0.39
C GLY A 26 -12.55 5.21 -0.98
N ASN A 27 -11.25 5.06 -1.29
CA ASN A 27 -10.70 5.41 -2.58
C ASN A 27 -11.27 4.52 -3.71
N PHE A 28 -11.45 3.21 -3.47
CA PHE A 28 -12.08 2.31 -4.45
C PHE A 28 -13.58 2.60 -4.63
N GLN A 29 -14.28 3.02 -3.58
CA GLN A 29 -15.67 3.51 -3.71
C GLN A 29 -15.72 4.77 -4.59
N ASN A 30 -14.84 5.73 -4.35
CA ASN A 30 -14.74 6.94 -5.17
C ASN A 30 -14.36 6.61 -6.63
N LEU A 31 -13.46 5.65 -6.84
CA LEU A 31 -13.09 5.19 -8.16
C LEU A 31 -14.30 4.61 -8.92
N GLN A 32 -15.14 3.83 -8.24
CA GLN A 32 -16.37 3.29 -8.80
C GLN A 32 -17.38 4.40 -9.19
N LEU A 33 -17.51 5.43 -8.37
CA LEU A 33 -18.42 6.56 -8.64
C LEU A 33 -17.92 7.45 -9.78
N PHE A 34 -16.60 7.67 -9.85
CA PHE A 34 -15.98 8.60 -10.78
C PHE A 34 -15.19 7.91 -11.89
N TRP A 35 -15.47 6.64 -12.17
CA TRP A 35 -14.71 5.87 -13.16
C TRP A 35 -14.75 6.49 -14.56
N THR A 36 -15.83 7.20 -14.91
CA THR A 36 -15.97 7.91 -16.18
C THR A 36 -14.96 9.06 -16.33
N MET A 37 -14.47 9.62 -15.22
CA MET A 37 -13.40 10.65 -15.27
C MET A 37 -12.07 10.09 -15.76
N LEU A 38 -11.85 8.78 -15.62
CA LEU A 38 -10.62 8.13 -16.10
C LEU A 38 -10.49 8.16 -17.63
N PHE A 39 -11.62 8.25 -18.34
CA PHE A 39 -11.67 8.26 -19.82
C PHE A 39 -11.77 9.66 -20.40
N ARG A 40 -11.77 10.72 -19.59
CA ARG A 40 -11.73 12.10 -20.08
C ARG A 40 -10.28 12.53 -20.28
N PHE A 41 -9.91 12.88 -21.52
CA PHE A 41 -8.59 13.41 -21.86
C PHE A 41 -8.50 14.89 -21.50
N ASN A 42 -8.40 15.22 -20.21
CA ASN A 42 -8.17 16.56 -19.71
C ASN A 42 -7.11 16.57 -18.59
N GLY A 43 -6.57 17.76 -18.28
CA GLY A 43 -5.51 17.90 -17.25
C GLY A 43 -5.92 17.36 -15.87
N VAL A 44 -7.20 17.43 -15.51
CA VAL A 44 -7.73 16.91 -14.25
C VAL A 44 -7.68 15.37 -14.22
N ALA A 45 -8.06 14.73 -15.33
CA ALA A 45 -7.98 13.27 -15.45
C ALA A 45 -6.53 12.78 -15.42
N PHE A 46 -5.62 13.50 -16.10
CA PHE A 46 -4.19 13.18 -16.05
C PHE A 46 -3.63 13.29 -14.62
N ALA A 47 -3.95 14.35 -13.89
CA ALA A 47 -3.55 14.52 -12.51
C ALA A 47 -4.12 13.41 -11.60
N PHE A 48 -5.38 13.03 -11.83
CA PHE A 48 -6.01 11.92 -11.09
C PHE A 48 -5.31 10.58 -11.37
N TRP A 49 -5.02 10.27 -12.62
CA TRP A 49 -4.28 9.07 -13.02
C TRP A 49 -2.89 9.04 -12.39
N SER A 50 -2.11 10.09 -12.61
CA SER A 50 -0.72 10.17 -12.19
C SER A 50 -0.55 10.11 -10.66
N HIS A 51 -1.38 10.82 -9.90
CA HIS A 51 -1.20 10.97 -8.46
C HIS A 51 -2.01 9.99 -7.61
N LYS A 52 -3.12 9.47 -8.12
CA LYS A 52 -4.02 8.62 -7.33
C LYS A 52 -4.17 7.21 -7.90
N ALA A 53 -4.59 7.06 -9.17
CA ALA A 53 -4.93 5.76 -9.73
C ALA A 53 -3.73 4.80 -9.77
N ILE A 54 -2.55 5.25 -10.18
CA ILE A 54 -1.31 4.45 -10.21
C ILE A 54 -0.97 3.87 -8.84
N ARG A 55 -1.14 4.65 -7.78
CA ARG A 55 -0.88 4.20 -6.41
C ARG A 55 -1.83 3.08 -5.97
N TRP A 56 -3.07 3.08 -6.45
CA TRP A 56 -4.05 2.04 -6.10
C TRP A 56 -3.84 0.76 -6.90
N ILE A 57 -3.26 0.87 -8.09
CA ILE A 57 -2.92 -0.28 -8.95
C ILE A 57 -1.59 -0.93 -8.52
N GLY A 58 -0.75 -0.21 -7.77
CA GLY A 58 0.58 -0.67 -7.34
C GLY A 58 0.65 -2.10 -6.82
N PRO A 59 -0.17 -2.52 -5.83
CA PRO A 59 -0.12 -3.89 -5.31
C PRO A 59 -0.47 -4.95 -6.36
N PHE A 60 -1.36 -4.66 -7.31
CA PHE A 60 -1.70 -5.57 -8.40
C PHE A 60 -0.55 -5.73 -9.39
N ILE A 61 0.15 -4.63 -9.70
CA ILE A 61 1.37 -4.66 -10.53
C ILE A 61 2.44 -5.52 -9.85
N LEU A 62 2.67 -5.35 -8.54
CA LEU A 62 3.65 -6.13 -7.79
C LEU A 62 3.33 -7.63 -7.82
N ILE A 63 2.07 -8.01 -7.64
CA ILE A 63 1.62 -9.40 -7.71
C ILE A 63 1.80 -9.96 -9.12
N THR A 64 1.43 -9.19 -10.15
CA THR A 64 1.58 -9.60 -11.56
C THR A 64 3.04 -9.80 -11.92
N LEU A 65 3.91 -8.86 -11.52
CA LEU A 65 5.36 -8.97 -11.77
C LEU A 65 5.95 -10.19 -11.07
N LEU A 66 5.55 -10.48 -9.82
CA LEU A 66 6.00 -11.67 -9.10
C LEU A 66 5.55 -12.95 -9.82
N GLY A 67 4.29 -13.01 -10.24
CA GLY A 67 3.75 -14.14 -10.99
C GLY A 67 4.47 -14.35 -12.34
N LEU A 68 4.65 -13.28 -13.11
CA LEU A 68 5.36 -13.36 -14.39
C LEU A 68 6.81 -13.80 -14.21
N SER A 69 7.52 -13.26 -13.23
CA SER A 69 8.90 -13.66 -12.93
C SER A 69 8.99 -15.13 -12.52
N PHE A 70 8.02 -15.63 -11.77
CA PHE A 70 7.91 -17.05 -11.41
C PHE A 70 7.75 -17.96 -12.63
N PHE A 71 6.83 -17.62 -13.55
CA PHE A 71 6.61 -18.43 -14.76
C PHE A 71 7.75 -18.36 -15.77
N LEU A 72 8.52 -17.27 -15.79
CA LEU A 72 9.61 -17.07 -16.73
C LEU A 72 10.99 -17.46 -16.17
N GLN A 73 11.10 -17.84 -14.90
CA GLN A 73 12.39 -18.09 -14.22
C GLN A 73 13.25 -19.16 -14.91
N ASP A 74 12.61 -20.15 -15.56
CA ASP A 74 13.33 -21.23 -16.24
C ASP A 74 13.83 -20.84 -17.65
N LYS A 75 13.35 -19.71 -18.19
CA LYS A 75 13.72 -19.26 -19.53
C LYS A 75 15.02 -18.47 -19.59
N ASN A 76 15.30 -17.68 -18.53
CA ASN A 76 16.50 -16.84 -18.48
C ASN A 76 16.87 -16.50 -17.03
N SER A 77 18.18 -16.46 -16.75
CA SER A 77 18.74 -16.10 -15.44
C SER A 77 18.27 -14.72 -14.92
N ILE A 78 17.96 -13.79 -15.82
CA ILE A 78 17.44 -12.46 -15.45
C ILE A 78 16.09 -12.58 -14.73
N TYR A 79 15.17 -13.41 -15.23
CA TYR A 79 13.86 -13.61 -14.59
C TYR A 79 13.99 -14.34 -13.26
N LYS A 80 14.93 -15.27 -13.16
CA LYS A 80 15.27 -15.96 -11.91
C LYS A 80 15.77 -14.96 -10.86
N LEU A 81 16.71 -14.09 -11.24
CA LEU A 81 17.20 -13.03 -10.36
C LEU A 81 16.08 -12.08 -9.94
N ALA A 82 15.22 -11.65 -10.88
CA ALA A 82 14.07 -10.80 -10.62
C ALA A 82 13.11 -11.45 -9.63
N PHE A 83 12.80 -12.73 -9.78
CA PHE A 83 11.91 -13.47 -8.87
C PHE A 83 12.46 -13.51 -7.45
N TYR A 84 13.73 -13.93 -7.26
CA TYR A 84 14.32 -14.01 -5.93
C TYR A 84 14.49 -12.64 -5.26
N SER A 85 14.86 -11.61 -6.02
CA SER A 85 14.95 -10.25 -5.48
C SER A 85 13.60 -9.72 -5.01
N GLN A 86 12.53 -9.97 -5.77
CA GLN A 86 11.17 -9.61 -5.36
C GLN A 86 10.72 -10.39 -4.11
N LEU A 87 11.06 -11.68 -4.02
CA LEU A 87 10.74 -12.50 -2.86
C LEU A 87 11.39 -11.94 -1.60
N VAL A 88 12.67 -11.59 -1.67
CA VAL A 88 13.38 -10.95 -0.55
C VAL A 88 12.71 -9.63 -0.16
N LEU A 89 12.33 -8.80 -1.14
CA LEU A 89 11.66 -7.52 -0.89
C LEU A 89 10.28 -7.69 -0.26
N VAL A 90 9.49 -8.66 -0.69
CA VAL A 90 8.17 -8.97 -0.09
C VAL A 90 8.32 -9.45 1.35
N CYS A 91 9.42 -10.10 1.71
CA CYS A 91 9.69 -10.54 3.08
C CYS A 91 10.22 -9.41 4.00
N THR A 92 10.53 -8.22 3.47
CA THR A 92 11.10 -7.11 4.28
C THR A 92 10.25 -6.70 5.49
N PRO A 93 8.90 -6.72 5.50
CA PRO A 93 8.13 -6.42 6.70
C PRO A 93 8.40 -7.39 7.85
N ILE A 94 8.58 -8.68 7.53
CA ILE A 94 8.90 -9.72 8.51
C ILE A 94 10.30 -9.50 9.07
N PHE A 95 11.28 -9.25 8.19
CA PHE A 95 12.66 -8.96 8.61
C PHE A 95 12.74 -7.67 9.45
N ASN A 96 11.98 -6.63 9.09
CA ASN A 96 11.94 -5.39 9.86
C ASN A 96 11.37 -5.63 11.27
N TYR A 97 10.32 -6.44 11.41
CA TYR A 97 9.75 -6.79 12.70
C TYR A 97 10.78 -7.46 13.62
N PHE A 98 11.56 -8.42 13.10
CA PHE A 98 12.63 -9.07 13.86
C PHE A 98 13.79 -8.11 14.17
N SER A 99 14.15 -7.27 13.22
CA SER A 99 15.21 -6.26 13.37
C SER A 99 14.87 -5.25 14.48
N GLU A 100 13.63 -4.77 14.55
CA GLU A 100 13.16 -3.88 15.62
C GLU A 100 13.19 -4.58 17.00
N LYS A 101 12.85 -5.85 17.05
CA LYS A 101 12.94 -6.64 18.29
C LYS A 101 14.39 -6.83 18.79
N LEU A 102 15.34 -6.89 17.87
CA LEU A 102 16.78 -6.95 18.14
C LEU A 102 17.42 -5.56 18.34
N GLN A 103 16.62 -4.49 18.34
CA GLN A 103 17.08 -3.08 18.44
C GLN A 103 18.04 -2.65 17.31
N ILE A 104 18.03 -3.35 16.16
CA ILE A 104 18.82 -3.02 14.99
C ILE A 104 17.99 -2.12 14.06
N HIS A 105 18.38 -0.85 13.94
CA HIS A 105 17.64 0.14 13.17
C HIS A 105 18.24 0.34 11.77
N LEU A 106 17.81 -0.45 10.81
CA LEU A 106 18.21 -0.33 9.40
C LEU A 106 17.21 0.55 8.64
N LYS A 107 17.58 1.81 8.36
CA LYS A 107 16.69 2.78 7.68
C LYS A 107 16.14 2.28 6.35
N LEU A 108 16.99 1.65 5.53
CA LEU A 108 16.61 1.13 4.22
C LEU A 108 15.60 -0.03 4.35
N LEU A 109 15.83 -0.96 5.30
CA LEU A 109 14.92 -2.07 5.58
C LEU A 109 13.55 -1.55 6.05
N LYS A 110 13.55 -0.55 6.94
CA LYS A 110 12.32 0.08 7.43
C LYS A 110 11.54 0.75 6.30
N PHE A 111 12.22 1.43 5.39
CA PHE A 111 11.59 2.07 4.22
C PHE A 111 10.96 1.02 3.29
N ALA A 112 11.70 -0.04 2.93
CA ALA A 112 11.19 -1.12 2.10
C ALA A 112 10.01 -1.85 2.76
N ALA A 113 10.13 -2.18 4.04
CA ALA A 113 9.07 -2.80 4.82
C ALA A 113 7.80 -1.95 4.85
N HIS A 114 7.94 -0.65 5.09
CA HIS A 114 6.81 0.30 5.07
C HIS A 114 6.14 0.35 3.69
N PHE A 115 6.92 0.37 2.61
CA PHE A 115 6.38 0.36 1.25
C PHE A 115 5.51 -0.89 0.99
N TYR A 116 6.00 -2.09 1.32
CA TYR A 116 5.24 -3.32 1.13
C TYR A 116 4.03 -3.41 2.06
N LEU A 117 4.17 -2.98 3.31
CA LEU A 117 3.05 -2.94 4.26
C LEU A 117 1.94 -2.00 3.79
N MET A 118 2.29 -0.84 3.23
CA MET A 118 1.31 0.11 2.69
C MET A 118 0.62 -0.42 1.43
N ASN A 119 1.34 -1.13 0.55
CA ASN A 119 0.74 -1.81 -0.61
C ASN A 119 -0.20 -2.94 -0.17
N LEU A 120 0.17 -3.72 0.85
CA LEU A 120 -0.73 -4.72 1.45
C LEU A 120 -1.99 -4.07 2.02
N GLY A 121 -1.87 -2.90 2.67
CA GLY A 121 -3.01 -2.12 3.14
C GLY A 121 -3.97 -1.68 2.03
N VAL A 122 -3.43 -1.32 0.85
CA VAL A 122 -4.24 -1.03 -0.34
C VAL A 122 -4.98 -2.28 -0.84
N LEU A 123 -4.29 -3.41 -0.91
CA LEU A 123 -4.87 -4.68 -1.34
C LEU A 123 -5.99 -5.15 -0.42
N VAL A 124 -5.77 -5.12 0.90
CA VAL A 124 -6.79 -5.43 1.91
C VAL A 124 -7.98 -4.48 1.80
N GLY A 125 -7.73 -3.19 1.55
CA GLY A 125 -8.76 -2.17 1.30
C GLY A 125 -9.62 -2.49 0.09
N PHE A 126 -9.01 -2.99 -0.99
CA PHE A 126 -9.71 -3.45 -2.19
C PHE A 126 -10.63 -4.66 -1.88
N PHE A 127 -10.12 -5.69 -1.22
CA PHE A 127 -10.96 -6.85 -0.85
C PHE A 127 -12.09 -6.46 0.10
N ARG A 128 -11.85 -5.51 1.00
CA ARG A 128 -12.89 -4.98 1.88
C ARG A 128 -13.96 -4.22 1.09
N PHE A 129 -13.57 -3.46 0.09
CA PHE A 129 -14.48 -2.80 -0.85
C PHE A 129 -15.33 -3.83 -1.60
N CYS A 130 -14.74 -4.90 -2.17
CA CYS A 130 -15.46 -5.96 -2.89
C CYS A 130 -16.48 -6.71 -2.01
N LYS A 131 -16.18 -6.89 -0.72
CA LYS A 131 -17.10 -7.51 0.25
C LYS A 131 -18.28 -6.62 0.66
N GLY A 132 -18.29 -5.38 0.23
CA GLY A 132 -19.29 -4.37 0.64
C GLY A 132 -19.00 -3.79 2.03
N VAL A 133 -18.96 -2.47 2.12
CA VAL A 133 -18.71 -1.77 3.38
C VAL A 133 -20.04 -1.56 4.09
N LYS A 134 -20.32 -2.36 5.10
CA LYS A 134 -21.56 -2.25 5.90
C LYS A 134 -21.55 -1.08 6.89
N ASN A 135 -20.38 -0.61 7.31
CA ASN A 135 -20.24 0.50 8.29
C ASN A 135 -19.04 1.37 7.99
N ASN A 136 -19.28 2.62 7.63
CA ASN A 136 -18.29 3.69 7.52
C ASN A 136 -18.21 4.54 8.81
N VAL A 137 -18.53 3.99 9.96
CA VAL A 137 -18.47 4.71 11.23
C VAL A 137 -17.01 5.00 11.56
N TRP A 138 -16.69 6.27 11.54
CA TRP A 138 -15.39 6.77 12.01
C TRP A 138 -15.28 6.50 13.52
N GLN A 139 -14.39 5.62 13.92
CA GLN A 139 -14.00 5.48 15.32
C GLN A 139 -12.77 6.37 15.56
N PRO A 140 -12.87 7.38 16.45
CA PRO A 140 -11.69 8.16 16.83
C PRO A 140 -10.65 7.23 17.42
N THR A 141 -9.39 7.49 17.09
CA THR A 141 -8.26 6.81 17.74
C THR A 141 -8.33 7.18 19.21
N GLN A 142 -8.46 6.18 20.09
CA GLN A 142 -8.44 6.44 21.54
C GLN A 142 -7.08 7.08 21.89
N ARG A 143 -7.16 8.20 22.56
CA ARG A 143 -6.00 8.92 23.11
C ARG A 143 -5.49 8.24 24.37
#